data_752f7f2f4f146a4a9a3c7e8aa5dd9b52
#
_entry.id   752f7f2f4f146a4a9a3c7e8aa5dd9b52
#
_cell.length_a   1.000
_cell.length_b   1.000
_cell.length_c   1.000
_cell.angle_alpha   90.00
_cell.angle_beta   90.00
_cell.angle_gamma   90.00
#
_symmetry.space_group_name_H-M   'P 1'
#
loop_
_entity.id
_entity.type
_entity.pdbx_description
1 polymer ?
#
loop_
_entity_poly.entity_id
_entity_poly.type
_entity_poly.pdbx_seq_one_letter_code
_entity_poly.pdbx_strand_id
1 'polypeptide(L)'
;VDSEHSALWQAMLGEKKSEVAQLILTASGGPFRDRTDLSTVTVAEALSHPTWVMGPVVTINSATLMNKGLEIIEAHYLFNTPYARITSVIHPQSIIHSMVEFVDGSTLAQASPPNMKGPISFALGYPDRVAHAMSPIDWSQSHTWTFSPIDDARFPAISLARDCGDHGRGLPAIFNAA
;
A
#
# COMPACT_ATOMS: atom_id res chain seq x y z
N VAL A 1 2.11 -3.63 11.61
CA VAL A 1 2.87 -2.56 10.95
C VAL A 1 2.90 -2.88 9.47
N ASP A 2 2.24 -2.04 8.66
CA ASP A 2 2.29 -2.18 7.20
C ASP A 2 3.44 -1.37 6.63
N SER A 3 4.01 -1.84 5.53
CA SER A 3 5.11 -1.15 4.87
C SER A 3 4.66 0.20 4.32
N GLU A 4 3.43 0.26 3.83
CA GLU A 4 2.80 1.44 3.25
C GLU A 4 2.59 2.54 4.28
N HIS A 5 2.03 2.22 5.44
CA HIS A 5 1.82 3.19 6.51
C HIS A 5 3.13 3.67 7.13
N SER A 6 4.12 2.76 7.26
CA SER A 6 5.47 3.14 7.65
C SER A 6 6.10 4.10 6.66
N ALA A 7 5.91 3.87 5.36
CA ALA A 7 6.42 4.74 4.30
C ALA A 7 5.78 6.14 4.34
N LEU A 8 4.45 6.22 4.48
CA LEU A 8 3.72 7.49 4.64
C LEU A 8 4.24 8.26 5.86
N TRP A 9 4.37 7.57 7.01
CA TRP A 9 4.90 8.17 8.21
C TRP A 9 6.29 8.75 7.99
N GLN A 10 7.20 7.98 7.38
CA GLN A 10 8.57 8.41 7.10
C GLN A 10 8.63 9.61 6.14
N ALA A 11 7.77 9.63 5.11
CA ALA A 11 7.71 10.72 4.15
C ALA A 11 7.14 12.02 4.74
N MET A 12 6.39 11.93 5.85
CA MET A 12 5.80 13.09 6.54
C MET A 12 6.64 13.58 7.72
N LEU A 13 7.78 12.93 8.04
CA LEU A 13 8.62 13.34 9.17
C LEU A 13 9.20 14.74 8.93
N GLY A 14 8.86 15.68 9.82
CA GLY A 14 9.30 17.07 9.72
C GLY A 14 8.41 17.96 8.86
N GLU A 15 7.44 17.40 8.16
CA GLU A 15 6.53 18.12 7.29
C GLU A 15 5.29 18.61 8.04
N LYS A 16 4.71 19.71 7.56
CA LYS A 16 3.44 20.20 8.11
C LYS A 16 2.27 19.46 7.47
N LYS A 17 1.40 18.93 8.31
CA LYS A 17 0.20 18.22 7.87
C LYS A 17 -0.70 19.06 6.94
N SER A 18 -0.74 20.37 7.12
CA SER A 18 -1.50 21.29 6.26
C SER A 18 -0.96 21.40 4.85
N GLU A 19 0.30 21.00 4.62
CA GLU A 19 0.97 21.03 3.32
C GLU A 19 0.83 19.71 2.54
N VAL A 20 0.30 18.66 3.16
CA VAL A 20 0.00 17.39 2.49
C VAL A 20 -1.21 17.57 1.58
N ALA A 21 -1.05 17.39 0.28
CA ALA A 21 -2.15 17.40 -0.69
C ALA A 21 -2.87 16.05 -0.72
N GLN A 22 -2.14 14.95 -0.86
CA GLN A 22 -2.71 13.61 -0.84
C GLN A 22 -1.72 12.54 -0.38
N LEU A 23 -2.25 11.42 0.08
CA LEU A 23 -1.51 10.19 0.36
C LEU A 23 -1.68 9.23 -0.82
N ILE A 24 -0.58 8.60 -1.24
CA ILE A 24 -0.56 7.67 -2.38
C ILE A 24 -0.02 6.33 -1.90
N LEU A 25 -0.93 5.36 -1.73
CA LEU A 25 -0.59 3.98 -1.38
C LEU A 25 -0.19 3.20 -2.62
N THR A 26 0.91 2.47 -2.56
CA THR A 26 1.29 1.55 -3.64
C THR A 26 0.74 0.16 -3.37
N ALA A 27 0.43 -0.57 -4.42
CA ALA A 27 0.03 -1.98 -4.38
C ALA A 27 0.84 -2.79 -5.39
N SER A 28 1.23 -4.01 -5.06
CA SER A 28 1.87 -4.92 -6.03
C SER A 28 0.94 -5.27 -7.20
N GLY A 29 -0.37 -5.15 -6.98
CA GLY A 29 -1.43 -5.56 -7.90
C GLY A 29 -1.80 -7.04 -7.80
N GLY A 30 -1.10 -7.80 -6.97
CA GLY A 30 -1.35 -9.23 -6.79
C GLY A 30 -1.07 -10.09 -8.03
N PRO A 31 -1.41 -11.38 -8.00
CA PRO A 31 -1.15 -12.31 -9.10
C PRO A 31 -2.05 -12.08 -10.33
N PHE A 32 -3.14 -11.34 -10.19
CA PHE A 32 -4.14 -11.17 -11.26
C PHE A 32 -4.11 -9.81 -11.94
N ARG A 33 -3.12 -8.95 -11.63
CA ARG A 33 -3.04 -7.57 -12.18
C ARG A 33 -3.08 -7.52 -13.70
N ASP A 34 -2.44 -8.50 -14.37
CA ASP A 34 -2.34 -8.57 -15.83
C ASP A 34 -3.39 -9.51 -16.46
N ARG A 35 -4.24 -10.17 -15.65
CA ARG A 35 -5.25 -11.12 -16.10
C ARG A 35 -6.57 -10.43 -16.39
N THR A 36 -7.06 -10.55 -17.62
CA THR A 36 -8.32 -9.91 -18.06
C THR A 36 -9.57 -10.68 -17.64
N ASP A 37 -9.52 -12.02 -17.68
CA ASP A 37 -10.64 -12.89 -17.29
C ASP A 37 -10.36 -13.54 -15.92
N LEU A 38 -11.16 -13.15 -14.93
CA LEU A 38 -11.09 -13.68 -13.58
C LEU A 38 -12.06 -14.83 -13.30
N SER A 39 -12.89 -15.23 -14.28
CA SER A 39 -13.93 -16.26 -14.08
C SER A 39 -13.36 -17.67 -13.84
N THR A 40 -12.11 -17.90 -14.24
CA THR A 40 -11.45 -19.21 -14.17
C THR A 40 -10.29 -19.25 -13.18
N VAL A 41 -10.16 -18.24 -12.29
CA VAL A 41 -9.09 -18.23 -11.31
C VAL A 41 -9.27 -19.33 -10.25
N THR A 42 -8.16 -19.91 -9.83
CA THR A 42 -8.14 -20.94 -8.80
C THR A 42 -7.60 -20.40 -7.47
N VAL A 43 -7.93 -21.10 -6.39
CA VAL A 43 -7.37 -20.79 -5.05
C VAL A 43 -5.84 -20.86 -5.06
N ALA A 44 -5.26 -21.84 -5.76
CA ALA A 44 -3.81 -21.98 -5.86
C ALA A 44 -3.15 -20.79 -6.55
N GLU A 45 -3.76 -20.25 -7.61
CA GLU A 45 -3.28 -19.03 -8.28
C GLU A 45 -3.42 -17.80 -7.37
N ALA A 46 -4.53 -17.65 -6.63
CA ALA A 46 -4.74 -16.57 -5.68
C ALA A 46 -3.71 -16.60 -4.54
N LEU A 47 -3.26 -17.77 -4.13
CA LEU A 47 -2.22 -17.96 -3.10
C LEU A 47 -0.79 -17.77 -3.63
N SER A 48 -0.60 -17.59 -4.94
CA SER A 48 0.72 -17.43 -5.57
C SER A 48 1.07 -15.96 -5.77
N HIS A 49 1.44 -15.28 -4.67
CA HIS A 49 1.82 -13.87 -4.76
C HIS A 49 3.19 -13.70 -5.44
N PRO A 50 3.32 -12.78 -6.45
CA PRO A 50 4.53 -12.68 -7.26
C PRO A 50 5.75 -12.06 -6.54
N THR A 51 5.54 -11.30 -5.47
CA THR A 51 6.58 -10.50 -4.82
C THR A 51 6.76 -10.82 -3.33
N TRP A 52 5.66 -11.00 -2.60
CA TRP A 52 5.65 -11.14 -1.15
C TRP A 52 5.37 -12.58 -0.71
N VAL A 53 6.09 -13.03 0.33
CA VAL A 53 5.79 -14.28 1.04
C VAL A 53 4.98 -13.92 2.28
N MET A 54 3.69 -14.24 2.28
CA MET A 54 2.73 -13.83 3.31
C MET A 54 1.86 -15.01 3.74
N GLY A 55 1.11 -14.83 4.85
CA GLY A 55 0.08 -15.78 5.24
C GLY A 55 -1.06 -15.86 4.22
N PRO A 56 -1.84 -16.98 4.20
CA PRO A 56 -2.82 -17.22 3.15
C PRO A 56 -3.92 -16.16 3.06
N VAL A 57 -4.40 -15.63 4.20
CA VAL A 57 -5.44 -14.59 4.23
C VAL A 57 -4.96 -13.32 3.56
N VAL A 58 -3.79 -12.80 3.95
CA VAL A 58 -3.21 -11.58 3.38
C VAL A 58 -2.90 -11.77 1.89
N THR A 59 -2.47 -12.97 1.49
CA THR A 59 -2.18 -13.28 0.08
C THR A 59 -3.44 -13.21 -0.77
N ILE A 60 -4.57 -13.78 -0.31
CA ILE A 60 -5.86 -13.68 -1.00
C ILE A 60 -6.36 -12.23 -1.01
N ASN A 61 -6.26 -11.51 0.10
CA ASN A 61 -6.62 -10.10 0.17
C ASN A 61 -5.79 -9.25 -0.79
N SER A 62 -4.52 -9.59 -1.01
CA SER A 62 -3.68 -8.94 -2.03
C SER A 62 -4.16 -9.27 -3.45
N ALA A 63 -4.55 -10.52 -3.72
CA ALA A 63 -5.01 -10.96 -5.03
C ALA A 63 -6.30 -10.24 -5.49
N THR A 64 -7.14 -9.81 -4.55
CA THR A 64 -8.41 -9.11 -4.78
C THR A 64 -8.30 -7.60 -4.58
N LEU A 65 -7.15 -7.08 -4.18
CA LEU A 65 -6.93 -5.72 -3.68
C LEU A 65 -7.73 -5.37 -2.41
N MET A 66 -8.33 -6.36 -1.75
CA MET A 66 -9.00 -6.19 -0.46
C MET A 66 -8.05 -5.64 0.60
N ASN A 67 -6.80 -6.15 0.65
CA ASN A 67 -5.78 -5.63 1.56
C ASN A 67 -5.55 -4.13 1.35
N LYS A 68 -5.47 -3.68 0.10
CA LYS A 68 -5.31 -2.26 -0.22
C LYS A 68 -6.54 -1.44 0.17
N GLY A 69 -7.73 -2.00 0.05
CA GLY A 69 -8.96 -1.39 0.57
C GLY A 69 -8.91 -1.18 2.09
N LEU A 70 -8.46 -2.18 2.85
CA LEU A 70 -8.28 -2.08 4.31
C LEU A 70 -7.23 -1.01 4.66
N GLU A 71 -6.11 -0.99 3.96
CA GLU A 71 -5.06 0.01 4.17
C GLU A 71 -5.52 1.45 3.89
N ILE A 72 -6.44 1.68 2.95
CA ILE A 72 -7.06 3.00 2.73
C ILE A 72 -7.86 3.43 3.96
N ILE A 73 -8.65 2.51 4.55
CA ILE A 73 -9.40 2.77 5.77
C ILE A 73 -8.43 3.07 6.93
N GLU A 74 -7.38 2.28 7.07
CA GLU A 74 -6.35 2.47 8.10
C GLU A 74 -5.62 3.80 7.93
N ALA A 75 -5.22 4.16 6.70
CA ALA A 75 -4.58 5.44 6.40
C ALA A 75 -5.47 6.63 6.76
N HIS A 76 -6.78 6.53 6.50
CA HIS A 76 -7.74 7.55 6.93
C HIS A 76 -7.66 7.80 8.44
N TYR A 77 -7.70 6.74 9.25
CA TYR A 77 -7.66 6.86 10.70
C TYR A 77 -6.28 7.24 11.24
N LEU A 78 -5.21 6.60 10.75
CA LEU A 78 -3.85 6.83 11.24
C LEU A 78 -3.36 8.25 10.94
N PHE A 79 -3.66 8.76 9.76
CA PHE A 79 -3.18 10.07 9.31
C PHE A 79 -4.25 11.15 9.40
N ASN A 80 -5.49 10.79 9.79
CA ASN A 80 -6.65 11.68 9.81
C ASN A 80 -6.78 12.45 8.48
N THR A 81 -6.75 11.70 7.37
CA THR A 81 -6.82 12.22 6.00
C THR A 81 -8.14 11.77 5.37
N PRO A 82 -8.93 12.68 4.77
CA PRO A 82 -10.18 12.31 4.10
C PRO A 82 -9.95 11.28 2.97
N TYR A 83 -10.88 10.34 2.76
CA TYR A 83 -10.78 9.30 1.72
C TYR A 83 -10.54 9.87 0.32
N ALA A 84 -11.14 11.02 0.01
CA ALA A 84 -10.93 11.72 -1.27
C ALA A 84 -9.48 12.17 -1.51
N ARG A 85 -8.64 12.19 -0.47
CA ARG A 85 -7.23 12.56 -0.50
C ARG A 85 -6.30 11.35 -0.29
N ILE A 86 -6.82 10.13 -0.43
CA ILE A 86 -6.05 8.89 -0.36
C ILE A 86 -6.22 8.19 -1.69
N THR A 87 -5.15 8.09 -2.46
CA THR A 87 -5.11 7.43 -3.77
C THR A 87 -4.31 6.13 -3.68
N SER A 88 -4.57 5.20 -4.60
CA SER A 88 -3.76 3.98 -4.72
C SER A 88 -3.34 3.77 -6.16
N VAL A 89 -2.12 3.25 -6.34
CA VAL A 89 -1.53 2.93 -7.64
C VAL A 89 -0.90 1.53 -7.61
N ILE A 90 -0.90 0.85 -8.75
CA ILE A 90 -0.17 -0.41 -8.93
C ILE A 90 1.30 -0.10 -9.16
N HIS A 91 2.16 -0.71 -8.35
CA HIS A 91 3.62 -0.68 -8.46
C HIS A 91 4.17 -2.10 -8.30
N PRO A 92 4.30 -2.86 -9.40
CA PRO A 92 4.62 -4.30 -9.35
C PRO A 92 5.92 -4.63 -8.65
N GLN A 93 6.92 -3.76 -8.77
CA GLN A 93 8.25 -3.96 -8.18
C GLN A 93 8.25 -3.83 -6.65
N SER A 94 7.24 -3.17 -6.07
CA SER A 94 7.09 -2.96 -4.62
C SER A 94 8.32 -2.35 -3.93
N ILE A 95 9.10 -1.56 -4.66
CA ILE A 95 10.28 -0.84 -4.13
C ILE A 95 9.86 0.48 -3.49
N ILE A 96 8.92 1.20 -4.10
CA ILE A 96 8.27 2.37 -3.49
C ILE A 96 7.09 1.85 -2.67
N HIS A 97 7.16 2.03 -1.35
CA HIS A 97 6.15 1.49 -0.45
C HIS A 97 4.93 2.40 -0.29
N SER A 98 5.11 3.71 -0.36
CA SER A 98 4.05 4.73 -0.48
C SER A 98 4.68 6.09 -0.75
N MET A 99 3.84 7.07 -1.10
CA MET A 99 4.24 8.42 -1.42
C MET A 99 3.29 9.44 -0.77
N VAL A 100 3.82 10.64 -0.51
CA VAL A 100 3.05 11.79 -0.05
C VAL A 100 3.24 12.91 -1.06
N GLU A 101 2.16 13.40 -1.62
CA GLU A 101 2.18 14.59 -2.49
C GLU A 101 1.84 15.83 -1.66
N PHE A 102 2.57 16.89 -1.89
CA PHE A 102 2.43 18.18 -1.19
C PHE A 102 1.75 19.23 -2.06
N VAL A 103 1.30 20.30 -1.42
CA VAL A 103 0.55 21.39 -2.09
C VAL A 103 1.36 22.14 -3.14
N ASP A 104 2.68 22.05 -3.12
CA ASP A 104 3.57 22.59 -4.14
C ASP A 104 3.76 21.66 -5.36
N GLY A 105 3.13 20.48 -5.34
CA GLY A 105 3.23 19.45 -6.39
C GLY A 105 4.43 18.52 -6.22
N SER A 106 5.27 18.70 -5.21
CA SER A 106 6.36 17.74 -4.92
C SER A 106 5.82 16.45 -4.33
N THR A 107 6.52 15.35 -4.56
CA THR A 107 6.17 14.04 -4.02
C THR A 107 7.37 13.42 -3.31
N LEU A 108 7.20 13.07 -2.03
CA LEU A 108 8.18 12.30 -1.29
C LEU A 108 7.77 10.83 -1.24
N ALA A 109 8.73 9.94 -1.48
CA ALA A 109 8.53 8.51 -1.51
C ALA A 109 9.54 7.79 -0.62
N GLN A 110 9.10 6.79 0.13
CA GLN A 110 10.03 5.88 0.80
C GLN A 110 10.29 4.68 -0.11
N ALA A 111 11.56 4.45 -0.43
CA ALA A 111 12.03 3.36 -1.26
C ALA A 111 12.90 2.39 -0.47
N SER A 112 12.62 1.09 -0.59
CA SER A 112 13.45 0.01 -0.09
C SER A 112 13.07 -1.31 -0.75
N PRO A 113 13.94 -2.34 -0.74
CA PRO A 113 13.53 -3.68 -1.16
C PRO A 113 12.31 -4.17 -0.37
N PRO A 114 11.40 -4.97 -0.99
CA PRO A 114 10.18 -5.45 -0.36
C PRO A 114 10.50 -6.43 0.78
N ASN A 115 10.60 -5.90 2.00
CA ASN A 115 10.95 -6.67 3.19
C ASN A 115 10.37 -5.99 4.44
N MET A 116 9.63 -6.77 5.24
CA MET A 116 9.04 -6.27 6.49
C MET A 116 10.05 -5.95 7.60
N LYS A 117 11.30 -6.39 7.49
CA LYS A 117 12.36 -6.00 8.44
C LYS A 117 12.55 -4.47 8.50
N GLY A 118 12.42 -3.78 7.37
CA GLY A 118 12.51 -2.32 7.30
C GLY A 118 11.48 -1.61 8.18
N PRO A 119 10.18 -1.72 7.90
CA PRO A 119 9.14 -1.07 8.68
C PRO A 119 9.09 -1.52 10.14
N ILE A 120 9.35 -2.81 10.42
CA ILE A 120 9.37 -3.33 11.79
C ILE A 120 10.54 -2.74 12.57
N SER A 121 11.75 -2.75 12.02
CA SER A 121 12.93 -2.19 12.69
C SER A 121 12.79 -0.68 12.91
N PHE A 122 12.21 0.04 11.96
CA PHE A 122 11.94 1.47 12.12
C PHE A 122 10.94 1.74 13.24
N ALA A 123 9.86 0.96 13.34
CA ALA A 123 8.87 1.11 14.39
C ALA A 123 9.45 0.82 15.79
N LEU A 124 10.32 -0.20 15.91
CA LEU A 124 10.94 -0.58 17.18
C LEU A 124 12.10 0.34 17.58
N GLY A 125 12.82 0.91 16.62
CA GLY A 125 13.98 1.76 16.86
C GLY A 125 13.65 3.25 16.94
N TYR A 126 12.44 3.66 16.58
CA TYR A 126 12.08 5.08 16.49
C TYR A 126 12.45 5.87 17.76
N PRO A 127 13.06 7.07 17.64
CA PRO A 127 13.27 7.83 16.39
C PRO A 127 14.51 7.44 15.58
N ASP A 128 15.32 6.52 16.06
CA ASP A 128 16.56 6.12 15.42
C ASP A 128 16.34 5.05 14.34
N ARG A 129 17.28 4.98 13.39
CA ARG A 129 17.30 3.91 12.39
C ARG A 129 18.23 2.78 12.83
N VAL A 130 17.72 1.56 12.79
CA VAL A 130 18.52 0.36 13.08
C VAL A 130 19.46 0.06 11.93
N ALA A 131 20.77 0.11 12.18
CA ALA A 131 21.77 -0.17 11.16
C ALA A 131 21.64 -1.62 10.63
N HIS A 132 21.81 -1.78 9.32
CA HIS A 132 21.79 -3.09 8.65
C HIS A 132 20.52 -3.94 8.85
N ALA A 133 19.37 -3.31 9.16
CA ALA A 133 18.11 -4.02 9.33
C ALA A 133 17.67 -4.78 8.08
N MET A 134 18.01 -4.26 6.89
CA MET A 134 17.76 -4.88 5.59
C MET A 134 18.86 -4.54 4.58
N SER A 135 18.92 -5.27 3.47
CA SER A 135 19.84 -4.94 2.37
C SER A 135 19.40 -3.63 1.69
N PRO A 136 20.37 -2.77 1.30
CA PRO A 136 20.05 -1.56 0.52
C PRO A 136 19.67 -1.92 -0.92
N ILE A 137 19.11 -0.94 -1.65
CA ILE A 137 18.98 -1.00 -3.10
C ILE A 137 20.40 -0.90 -3.70
N ASP A 138 20.69 -1.72 -4.70
CA ASP A 138 21.97 -1.66 -5.42
C ASP A 138 21.90 -0.57 -6.50
N TRP A 139 22.35 0.63 -6.17
CA TRP A 139 22.36 1.77 -7.08
C TRP A 139 23.43 1.69 -8.19
N SER A 140 24.26 0.64 -8.21
CA SER A 140 25.16 0.38 -9.34
C SER A 140 24.47 -0.23 -10.55
N GLN A 141 23.22 -0.68 -10.38
CA GLN A 141 22.39 -1.27 -11.42
C GLN A 141 21.36 -0.26 -11.97
N SER A 142 20.93 -0.48 -13.20
CA SER A 142 19.79 0.26 -13.75
C SER A 142 18.50 -0.27 -13.18
N HIS A 143 17.60 0.64 -12.77
CA HIS A 143 16.29 0.30 -12.23
C HIS A 143 15.18 0.91 -13.09
N THR A 144 14.11 0.15 -13.29
CA THR A 144 12.87 0.64 -13.90
C THR A 144 11.72 0.39 -12.92
N TRP A 145 11.09 1.46 -12.48
CA TRP A 145 9.93 1.42 -11.59
C TRP A 145 8.71 1.97 -12.33
N THR A 146 7.65 1.20 -12.32
CA THR A 146 6.44 1.52 -13.07
C THR A 146 5.26 1.72 -12.14
N PHE A 147 4.38 2.64 -12.51
CA PHE A 147 3.14 2.94 -11.81
C PHE A 147 2.00 2.94 -12.80
N SER A 148 0.88 2.36 -12.43
CA SER A 148 -0.35 2.39 -13.22
C SER A 148 -1.58 2.58 -12.34
N PRO A 149 -2.66 3.16 -12.89
CA PRO A 149 -3.91 3.25 -12.15
C PRO A 149 -4.50 1.87 -11.86
N ILE A 150 -5.35 1.80 -10.84
CA ILE A 150 -6.12 0.60 -10.53
C ILE A 150 -7.36 0.55 -11.42
N ASP A 151 -7.69 -0.65 -11.89
CA ASP A 151 -8.93 -0.94 -12.61
C ASP A 151 -10.03 -1.27 -11.59
N ASP A 152 -10.78 -0.25 -11.15
CA ASP A 152 -11.85 -0.38 -10.15
C ASP A 152 -13.02 -1.25 -10.66
N ALA A 153 -13.23 -1.35 -11.97
CA ALA A 153 -14.27 -2.23 -12.51
C ALA A 153 -13.93 -3.70 -12.31
N ARG A 154 -12.64 -4.04 -12.42
CA ARG A 154 -12.13 -5.38 -12.23
C ARG A 154 -11.84 -5.71 -10.77
N PHE A 155 -11.42 -4.73 -9.99
CA PHE A 155 -11.06 -4.86 -8.57
C PHE A 155 -11.81 -3.83 -7.72
N PRO A 156 -13.10 -4.04 -7.42
CA PRO A 156 -13.96 -3.05 -6.75
C PRO A 156 -13.66 -2.87 -5.25
N ALA A 157 -12.74 -3.63 -4.67
CA ALA A 157 -12.47 -3.62 -3.23
C ALA A 157 -12.08 -2.22 -2.71
N ILE A 158 -11.39 -1.41 -3.52
CA ILE A 158 -10.95 -0.06 -3.13
C ILE A 158 -12.13 0.92 -3.08
N SER A 159 -12.98 0.93 -4.10
CA SER A 159 -14.19 1.76 -4.10
C SER A 159 -15.13 1.37 -2.97
N LEU A 160 -15.36 0.06 -2.77
CA LEU A 160 -16.16 -0.46 -1.65
C LEU A 160 -15.59 -0.06 -0.28
N ALA A 161 -14.26 -0.12 -0.11
CA ALA A 161 -13.61 0.30 1.13
C ALA A 161 -13.86 1.78 1.44
N ARG A 162 -13.77 2.66 0.43
CA ARG A 162 -14.07 4.09 0.58
C ARG A 162 -15.52 4.32 0.95
N ASP A 163 -16.45 3.66 0.25
CA ASP A 163 -17.89 3.76 0.53
C ASP A 163 -18.20 3.30 1.97
N CYS A 164 -17.66 2.16 2.39
CA CYS A 164 -17.82 1.67 3.76
C CYS A 164 -17.20 2.61 4.79
N GLY A 165 -16.06 3.19 4.48
CA GLY A 165 -15.37 4.15 5.33
C GLY A 165 -16.15 5.45 5.51
N ASP A 166 -16.65 6.03 4.42
CA ASP A 166 -17.42 7.26 4.41
C ASP A 166 -18.77 7.11 5.16
N HIS A 167 -19.42 5.96 5.03
CA HIS A 167 -20.65 5.65 5.78
C HIS A 167 -20.37 5.40 7.27
N GLY A 168 -19.20 4.90 7.64
CA GLY A 168 -18.81 4.63 9.02
C GLY A 168 -19.69 3.59 9.73
N ARG A 169 -19.99 3.79 11.02
CA ARG A 169 -20.95 2.99 11.84
C ARG A 169 -20.74 1.47 11.78
N GLY A 170 -19.50 1.01 11.74
CA GLY A 170 -19.17 -0.43 11.72
C GLY A 170 -19.12 -1.05 10.32
N LEU A 171 -19.47 -0.33 9.25
CA LEU A 171 -19.31 -0.83 7.88
C LEU A 171 -17.87 -1.20 7.53
N PRO A 172 -16.81 -0.48 7.98
CA PRO A 172 -15.44 -0.93 7.80
C PRO A 172 -15.16 -2.32 8.40
N ALA A 173 -15.73 -2.63 9.56
CA ALA A 173 -15.59 -3.96 10.18
C ALA A 173 -16.35 -5.03 9.41
N ILE A 174 -17.53 -4.72 8.89
CA ILE A 174 -18.32 -5.62 8.03
C ILE A 174 -17.54 -5.88 6.72
N PHE A 175 -17.00 -4.83 6.09
CA PHE A 175 -16.17 -4.96 4.90
C PHE A 175 -14.98 -5.89 5.12
N ASN A 176 -14.33 -5.80 6.28
CA ASN A 176 -13.21 -6.69 6.62
C ASN A 176 -13.66 -8.15 6.89
N ALA A 177 -14.89 -8.36 7.31
CA ALA A 177 -15.41 -9.68 7.69
C ALA A 177 -16.07 -10.43 6.50
N ALA A 178 -16.44 -9.73 5.43
CA ALA A 178 -17.11 -10.27 4.26
C ALA A 178 -16.15 -10.81 3.22
#